data_4af70d3bea148aa1ce4383f78b97f3a7
#
_entry.id   4af70d3bea148aa1ce4383f78b97f3a7
#
_cell.length_a   1.000
_cell.length_b   1.000
_cell.length_c   1.000
_cell.angle_alpha   90.00
_cell.angle_beta   90.00
_cell.angle_gamma   90.00
#
_symmetry.space_group_name_H-M   'P 1'
#
loop_
_entity.id
_entity.type
_entity.pdbx_description
1 polymer ?
#
loop_
_entity_poly.entity_id
_entity_poly.type
_entity_poly.pdbx_seq_one_letter_code
_entity_poly.pdbx_strand_id
1 'polypeptide(L)'
;MAQSRWVGVLAAIALVGVSTIGLRLSDPEEQKFEVINGVVGKSAKVNNGEVTVTELRVGTILKQFGRIQDSTDGMFMVIRVIGAATGPRPLELNAARLLSGDLRYEGYQSSSGVHAEPGFETTVDVVFEVAPAYIDDLTLELGSNEVLRGYQQRARIKLGITPANAEQWRATAGGLIEPMTDTTRAIP
;
A
#
# COMPACT_ATOMS: atom_id res chain seq x y z
N MET A 1 -29.58 -43.12 31.34
CA MET A 1 -28.66 -41.97 31.56
C MET A 1 -27.58 -41.80 30.51
N ALA A 2 -27.53 -42.57 29.42
CA ALA A 2 -26.50 -42.46 28.35
C ALA A 2 -26.85 -41.45 27.25
N GLN A 3 -28.12 -41.16 26.98
CA GLN A 3 -28.55 -40.25 25.91
C GLN A 3 -28.15 -38.76 26.11
N SER A 4 -28.04 -38.30 27.37
CA SER A 4 -27.71 -36.90 27.67
C SER A 4 -26.26 -36.51 27.34
N ARG A 5 -25.32 -37.48 27.35
CA ARG A 5 -23.90 -37.20 27.07
C ARG A 5 -23.62 -36.99 25.59
N TRP A 6 -24.34 -37.65 24.70
CA TRP A 6 -24.16 -37.51 23.24
C TRP A 6 -24.74 -36.20 22.69
N VAL A 7 -25.81 -35.69 23.29
CA VAL A 7 -26.38 -34.40 22.91
C VAL A 7 -25.39 -33.26 23.22
N GLY A 8 -24.69 -33.32 24.35
CA GLY A 8 -23.67 -32.33 24.71
C GLY A 8 -22.47 -32.32 23.76
N VAL A 9 -22.02 -33.52 23.33
CA VAL A 9 -20.86 -33.63 22.38
C VAL A 9 -21.24 -33.11 20.99
N LEU A 10 -22.45 -33.44 20.49
CA LEU A 10 -22.92 -32.94 19.20
C LEU A 10 -23.15 -31.42 19.21
N ALA A 11 -23.63 -30.83 20.30
CA ALA A 11 -23.78 -29.40 20.46
C ALA A 11 -22.42 -28.68 20.49
N ALA A 12 -21.42 -29.28 21.16
CA ALA A 12 -20.06 -28.72 21.20
C ALA A 12 -19.37 -28.75 19.81
N ILE A 13 -19.54 -29.84 19.06
CA ILE A 13 -19.01 -29.97 17.69
C ILE A 13 -19.69 -28.96 16.76
N ALA A 14 -21.02 -28.79 16.87
CA ALA A 14 -21.75 -27.79 16.09
C ALA A 14 -21.29 -26.35 16.41
N LEU A 15 -21.10 -26.03 17.69
CA LEU A 15 -20.62 -24.71 18.12
C LEU A 15 -19.19 -24.41 17.62
N VAL A 16 -18.26 -25.38 17.67
CA VAL A 16 -16.92 -25.25 17.14
C VAL A 16 -16.93 -25.11 15.61
N GLY A 17 -17.79 -25.90 14.93
CA GLY A 17 -17.97 -25.83 13.49
C GLY A 17 -18.48 -24.46 13.03
N VAL A 18 -19.49 -23.92 13.67
CA VAL A 18 -20.04 -22.59 13.36
C VAL A 18 -19.05 -21.50 13.67
N SER A 19 -18.28 -21.58 14.76
CA SER A 19 -17.23 -20.62 15.09
C SER A 19 -16.10 -20.65 14.07
N THR A 20 -15.69 -21.82 13.59
CA THR A 20 -14.61 -21.95 12.60
C THR A 20 -15.03 -21.46 11.22
N ILE A 21 -16.30 -21.70 10.83
CA ILE A 21 -16.87 -21.17 9.57
C ILE A 21 -17.05 -19.65 9.68
N GLY A 22 -17.54 -19.16 10.81
CA GLY A 22 -17.67 -17.71 11.07
C GLY A 22 -16.33 -16.98 11.03
N LEU A 23 -15.25 -17.58 11.56
CA LEU A 23 -13.89 -17.01 11.50
C LEU A 23 -13.27 -17.04 10.10
N ARG A 24 -13.65 -17.99 9.24
CA ARG A 24 -13.18 -18.03 7.83
C ARG A 24 -14.00 -17.14 6.88
N LEU A 25 -15.25 -16.84 7.21
CA LEU A 25 -16.10 -15.93 6.45
C LEU A 25 -15.88 -14.46 6.85
N SER A 26 -15.19 -14.22 7.95
CA SER A 26 -14.78 -12.89 8.41
C SER A 26 -13.28 -12.76 8.22
N ASP A 27 -12.84 -12.57 6.97
CA ASP A 27 -11.57 -11.87 6.74
C ASP A 27 -11.87 -10.38 6.98
N PRO A 28 -11.55 -9.85 8.19
CA PRO A 28 -12.05 -8.53 8.60
C PRO A 28 -11.38 -7.40 7.81
N GLU A 29 -10.35 -7.67 7.02
CA GLU A 29 -9.66 -6.65 6.25
C GLU A 29 -10.31 -6.33 4.91
N GLU A 30 -10.92 -7.30 4.21
CA GLU A 30 -11.48 -7.02 2.87
C GLU A 30 -12.87 -6.36 2.89
N GLN A 31 -13.65 -6.51 3.94
CA GLN A 31 -15.04 -6.03 3.98
C GLN A 31 -15.23 -4.56 4.36
N LYS A 32 -14.18 -3.81 4.67
CA LYS A 32 -14.29 -2.44 5.23
C LYS A 32 -13.74 -1.33 4.33
N PHE A 33 -13.23 -1.64 3.15
CA PHE A 33 -12.58 -0.63 2.31
C PHE A 33 -13.23 -0.57 0.92
N GLU A 34 -13.56 0.64 0.51
CA GLU A 34 -13.85 0.92 -0.89
C GLU A 34 -12.52 1.08 -1.64
N VAL A 35 -12.31 0.28 -2.68
CA VAL A 35 -11.09 0.33 -3.49
C VAL A 35 -11.29 1.24 -4.69
N ILE A 36 -10.48 2.29 -4.77
CA ILE A 36 -10.41 3.19 -5.91
C ILE A 36 -9.22 2.80 -6.77
N ASN A 37 -9.49 2.28 -7.97
CA ASN A 37 -8.44 1.86 -8.88
C ASN A 37 -7.89 3.03 -9.69
N GLY A 38 -6.57 3.08 -9.85
CA GLY A 38 -5.84 4.07 -10.63
C GLY A 38 -4.70 3.48 -11.42
N VAL A 39 -4.05 4.30 -12.21
CA VAL A 39 -2.84 3.98 -12.96
C VAL A 39 -1.86 5.13 -12.87
N VAL A 40 -0.57 4.86 -13.06
CA VAL A 40 0.49 5.90 -13.09
C VAL A 40 0.12 7.03 -14.05
N GLY A 41 0.38 8.26 -13.64
CA GLY A 41 0.12 9.49 -14.40
C GLY A 41 -1.33 9.96 -14.41
N LYS A 42 -2.26 9.24 -13.74
CA LYS A 42 -3.65 9.65 -13.60
C LYS A 42 -4.03 9.83 -12.14
N SER A 43 -4.78 10.89 -11.86
CA SER A 43 -5.32 11.17 -10.53
C SER A 43 -6.40 10.15 -10.15
N ALA A 44 -6.34 9.64 -8.92
CA ALA A 44 -7.35 8.81 -8.29
C ALA A 44 -7.96 9.58 -7.11
N LYS A 45 -9.28 9.77 -7.12
CA LYS A 45 -9.99 10.49 -6.04
C LYS A 45 -10.23 9.56 -4.87
N VAL A 46 -9.70 9.93 -3.70
CA VAL A 46 -9.82 9.16 -2.46
C VAL A 46 -10.14 10.09 -1.29
N ASN A 47 -11.11 9.70 -0.46
CA ASN A 47 -11.53 10.48 0.72
C ASN A 47 -11.75 11.98 0.42
N ASN A 48 -10.92 12.85 1.00
CA ASN A 48 -11.02 14.31 0.90
C ASN A 48 -10.09 14.91 -0.16
N GLY A 49 -9.56 14.10 -1.06
CA GLY A 49 -8.58 14.58 -2.03
C GLY A 49 -8.35 13.61 -3.17
N GLU A 50 -7.18 13.72 -3.75
CA GLU A 50 -6.75 12.89 -4.86
C GLU A 50 -5.26 12.57 -4.77
N VAL A 51 -4.87 11.44 -5.35
CA VAL A 51 -3.48 11.00 -5.42
C VAL A 51 -3.08 10.68 -6.84
N THR A 52 -1.83 10.98 -7.17
CA THR A 52 -1.24 10.69 -8.47
C THR A 52 0.15 10.11 -8.27
N VAL A 53 0.42 8.94 -8.83
CA VAL A 53 1.78 8.41 -8.96
C VAL A 53 2.39 8.99 -10.22
N THR A 54 3.53 9.68 -10.09
CA THR A 54 4.15 10.41 -11.21
C THR A 54 5.46 9.80 -11.69
N GLU A 55 6.18 9.08 -10.83
CA GLU A 55 7.50 8.55 -11.16
C GLU A 55 7.77 7.26 -10.40
N LEU A 56 8.45 6.31 -11.06
CA LEU A 56 9.01 5.12 -10.46
C LEU A 56 10.50 5.09 -10.74
N ARG A 57 11.30 4.78 -9.72
CA ARG A 57 12.74 4.59 -9.83
C ARG A 57 13.15 3.35 -9.07
N VAL A 58 14.22 2.68 -9.50
CA VAL A 58 14.75 1.48 -8.87
C VAL A 58 16.26 1.59 -8.67
N GLY A 59 16.78 0.91 -7.64
CA GLY A 59 18.21 0.88 -7.33
C GLY A 59 18.52 -0.19 -6.30
N THR A 60 19.82 -0.46 -6.05
CA THR A 60 20.28 -1.43 -5.05
C THR A 60 20.95 -0.76 -3.85
N ILE A 61 21.27 0.53 -3.96
CA ILE A 61 21.90 1.31 -2.89
C ILE A 61 21.00 2.49 -2.58
N LEU A 62 20.45 2.51 -1.37
CA LEU A 62 19.59 3.60 -0.89
C LEU A 62 20.47 4.67 -0.24
N LYS A 63 20.40 5.89 -0.76
CA LYS A 63 21.02 7.06 -0.18
C LYS A 63 19.95 7.99 0.36
N GLN A 64 20.17 8.57 1.52
CA GLN A 64 19.27 9.55 2.12
C GLN A 64 20.10 10.61 2.88
N PHE A 65 19.72 11.86 2.73
CA PHE A 65 20.44 13.00 3.33
C PHE A 65 21.95 13.00 3.02
N GLY A 66 22.30 12.65 1.78
CA GLY A 66 23.70 12.64 1.33
C GLY A 66 24.53 11.45 1.80
N ARG A 67 23.94 10.46 2.53
CA ARG A 67 24.65 9.29 3.06
C ARG A 67 24.00 7.99 2.56
N ILE A 68 24.83 6.98 2.33
CA ILE A 68 24.32 5.62 2.09
C ILE A 68 23.66 5.13 3.38
N GLN A 69 22.38 4.81 3.29
CA GLN A 69 21.58 4.28 4.39
C GLN A 69 21.61 2.75 4.38
N ASP A 70 21.47 2.16 3.20
CA ASP A 70 21.39 0.73 3.07
C ASP A 70 21.75 0.26 1.66
N SER A 71 22.00 -1.04 1.54
CA SER A 71 22.19 -1.75 0.27
C SER A 71 21.49 -3.11 0.35
N THR A 72 20.97 -3.59 -0.78
CA THR A 72 20.20 -4.84 -0.82
C THR A 72 20.67 -5.72 -1.98
N ASP A 73 20.58 -7.04 -1.77
CA ASP A 73 20.64 -8.04 -2.85
C ASP A 73 19.31 -8.10 -3.63
N GLY A 74 18.26 -7.47 -3.09
CA GLY A 74 16.99 -7.23 -3.74
C GLY A 74 17.02 -5.96 -4.59
N MET A 75 15.93 -5.19 -4.50
CA MET A 75 15.77 -3.94 -5.22
C MET A 75 14.99 -2.94 -4.36
N PHE A 76 15.53 -1.74 -4.18
CA PHE A 76 14.74 -0.63 -3.70
C PHE A 76 13.91 -0.06 -4.85
N MET A 77 12.63 0.13 -4.59
CA MET A 77 11.71 0.84 -5.48
C MET A 77 11.25 2.12 -4.80
N VAL A 78 11.49 3.25 -5.44
CA VAL A 78 11.06 4.57 -5.00
C VAL A 78 9.92 5.03 -5.89
N ILE A 79 8.77 5.30 -5.28
CA ILE A 79 7.54 5.69 -5.96
C ILE A 79 7.19 7.10 -5.54
N ARG A 80 7.18 8.04 -6.51
CA ARG A 80 6.77 9.43 -6.26
C ARG A 80 5.27 9.55 -6.33
N VAL A 81 4.70 10.06 -5.24
CA VAL A 81 3.27 10.28 -5.08
C VAL A 81 3.01 11.76 -4.80
N ILE A 82 2.07 12.32 -5.52
CA ILE A 82 1.49 13.63 -5.23
C ILE A 82 0.11 13.39 -4.62
N GLY A 83 -0.14 13.92 -3.43
CA GLY A 83 -1.45 13.93 -2.80
C GLY A 83 -1.94 15.36 -2.64
N ALA A 84 -3.16 15.62 -3.07
CA ALA A 84 -3.80 16.94 -3.01
C ALA A 84 -5.07 16.88 -2.18
N ALA A 85 -5.19 17.72 -1.16
CA ALA A 85 -6.42 17.85 -0.38
C ALA A 85 -7.37 18.85 -1.05
N THR A 86 -8.31 18.33 -1.84
CA THR A 86 -9.30 19.12 -2.59
C THR A 86 -10.60 19.35 -1.82
N GLY A 87 -10.77 18.68 -0.69
CA GLY A 87 -11.91 18.80 0.21
C GLY A 87 -11.62 19.71 1.41
N PRO A 88 -12.60 19.89 2.33
CA PRO A 88 -12.47 20.75 3.51
C PRO A 88 -11.66 20.11 4.65
N ARG A 89 -11.19 18.89 4.51
CA ARG A 89 -10.41 18.14 5.50
C ARG A 89 -9.07 17.73 4.90
N PRO A 90 -8.04 17.50 5.73
CA PRO A 90 -6.78 16.94 5.28
C PRO A 90 -6.96 15.62 4.53
N LEU A 91 -6.09 15.38 3.57
CA LEU A 91 -5.88 14.08 2.97
C LEU A 91 -4.81 13.34 3.79
N GLU A 92 -5.20 12.23 4.39
CA GLU A 92 -4.31 11.40 5.22
C GLU A 92 -4.30 9.97 4.69
N LEU A 93 -3.20 9.57 4.04
CA LEU A 93 -2.96 8.23 3.53
C LEU A 93 -1.62 7.74 4.12
N ASN A 94 -1.64 7.43 5.42
CA ASN A 94 -0.46 7.10 6.22
C ASN A 94 -0.05 5.61 6.15
N ALA A 95 -0.75 4.81 5.36
CA ALA A 95 -0.39 3.43 5.06
C ALA A 95 -0.08 3.28 3.57
N ALA A 96 1.15 2.95 3.25
CA ALA A 96 1.58 2.63 1.90
C ALA A 96 2.04 1.17 1.85
N ARG A 97 1.50 0.41 0.92
CA ARG A 97 1.86 -0.99 0.66
C ARG A 97 2.07 -1.23 -0.81
N LEU A 98 2.97 -2.14 -1.14
CA LEU A 98 3.14 -2.60 -2.50
C LEU A 98 2.65 -4.04 -2.61
N LEU A 99 1.74 -4.29 -3.53
CA LEU A 99 1.09 -5.59 -3.73
C LEU A 99 1.65 -6.27 -4.98
N SER A 100 1.97 -7.57 -4.89
CA SER A 100 2.36 -8.43 -6.01
C SER A 100 1.70 -9.80 -5.83
N GLY A 101 0.58 -10.05 -6.48
CA GLY A 101 -0.24 -11.23 -6.22
C GLY A 101 -0.63 -11.29 -4.73
N ASP A 102 -0.24 -12.39 -4.04
CA ASP A 102 -0.49 -12.58 -2.61
C ASP A 102 0.59 -11.95 -1.72
N LEU A 103 1.67 -11.42 -2.30
CA LEU A 103 2.75 -10.78 -1.55
C LEU A 103 2.42 -9.33 -1.24
N ARG A 104 2.81 -8.90 -0.04
CA ARG A 104 2.66 -7.52 0.45
C ARG A 104 4.01 -7.04 0.96
N TYR A 105 4.46 -5.91 0.45
CA TYR A 105 5.65 -5.22 0.93
C TYR A 105 5.22 -3.96 1.68
N GLU A 106 5.68 -3.81 2.90
CA GLU A 106 5.46 -2.59 3.69
C GLU A 106 6.50 -1.53 3.30
N GLY A 107 6.16 -0.26 3.53
CA GLY A 107 7.09 0.84 3.27
C GLY A 107 8.38 0.70 4.07
N TYR A 108 9.51 0.91 3.41
CA TYR A 108 10.83 0.85 4.02
C TYR A 108 11.00 1.98 5.05
N GLN A 109 11.44 1.62 6.28
CA GLN A 109 11.74 2.54 7.38
C GLN A 109 10.68 3.63 7.63
N SER A 110 9.41 3.25 7.69
CA SER A 110 8.30 4.18 7.96
C SER A 110 8.25 5.33 6.95
N SER A 111 8.58 5.06 5.67
CA SER A 111 8.41 6.05 4.61
C SER A 111 7.01 6.62 4.73
N SER A 112 6.93 7.92 4.96
CA SER A 112 5.72 8.64 5.31
C SER A 112 4.66 8.39 4.26
N GLY A 113 3.45 8.14 4.70
CA GLY A 113 2.32 8.21 3.79
C GLY A 113 2.14 9.63 3.24
N VAL A 114 1.11 9.81 2.46
CA VAL A 114 0.74 11.12 1.92
C VAL A 114 -0.09 11.88 2.96
N HIS A 115 0.36 13.08 3.32
CA HIS A 115 -0.41 14.02 4.13
C HIS A 115 -0.45 15.38 3.44
N ALA A 116 -1.66 15.90 3.20
CA ALA A 116 -1.85 17.23 2.63
C ALA A 116 -2.96 17.98 3.38
N GLU A 117 -2.70 19.24 3.74
CA GLU A 117 -3.68 20.14 4.34
C GLU A 117 -4.67 20.64 3.28
N PRO A 118 -5.90 21.04 3.65
CA PRO A 118 -6.89 21.60 2.72
C PRO A 118 -6.33 22.73 1.88
N GLY A 119 -6.45 22.61 0.55
CA GLY A 119 -5.91 23.59 -0.40
C GLY A 119 -4.42 23.44 -0.70
N PHE A 120 -3.78 22.38 -0.22
CA PHE A 120 -2.38 22.07 -0.51
C PHE A 120 -2.22 20.72 -1.19
N GLU A 121 -1.14 20.58 -1.93
CA GLU A 121 -0.63 19.30 -2.39
C GLU A 121 0.75 19.03 -1.77
N THR A 122 1.00 17.77 -1.49
CA THR A 122 2.28 17.28 -0.98
C THR A 122 2.84 16.23 -1.92
N THR A 123 4.12 16.35 -2.27
CA THR A 123 4.86 15.34 -3.03
C THR A 123 5.76 14.57 -2.10
N VAL A 124 5.66 13.26 -2.11
CA VAL A 124 6.44 12.34 -1.28
C VAL A 124 7.04 11.23 -2.14
N ASP A 125 8.20 10.73 -1.74
CA ASP A 125 8.77 9.50 -2.29
C ASP A 125 8.57 8.36 -1.29
N VAL A 126 7.80 7.34 -1.65
CA VAL A 126 7.58 6.14 -0.86
C VAL A 126 8.57 5.07 -1.30
N VAL A 127 9.29 4.48 -0.34
CA VAL A 127 10.34 3.50 -0.61
C VAL A 127 9.90 2.11 -0.20
N PHE A 128 10.17 1.13 -1.03
CA PHE A 128 9.96 -0.29 -0.76
C PHE A 128 11.22 -1.07 -1.07
N GLU A 129 11.49 -2.11 -0.30
CA GLU A 129 12.44 -3.14 -0.66
C GLU A 129 11.69 -4.34 -1.22
N VAL A 130 11.99 -4.75 -2.44
CA VAL A 130 11.26 -5.79 -3.15
C VAL A 130 12.20 -6.86 -3.70
N ALA A 131 11.74 -8.09 -3.74
CA ALA A 131 12.47 -9.16 -4.41
C ALA A 131 12.29 -9.04 -5.94
N PRO A 132 13.37 -8.99 -6.74
CA PRO A 132 13.29 -8.81 -8.20
C PRO A 132 12.44 -9.86 -8.92
N ALA A 133 12.32 -11.06 -8.34
CA ALA A 133 11.51 -12.15 -8.90
C ALA A 133 10.00 -11.86 -8.89
N TYR A 134 9.53 -10.92 -8.07
CA TYR A 134 8.10 -10.68 -7.81
C TYR A 134 7.66 -9.26 -8.15
N ILE A 135 8.30 -8.62 -9.14
CA ILE A 135 7.93 -7.26 -9.55
C ILE A 135 6.84 -7.22 -10.63
N ASP A 136 6.44 -8.35 -11.16
CA ASP A 136 5.42 -8.44 -12.19
C ASP A 136 4.04 -8.04 -11.61
N ASP A 137 3.34 -7.13 -12.29
CA ASP A 137 2.01 -6.63 -11.91
C ASP A 137 1.93 -5.94 -10.53
N LEU A 138 2.94 -5.11 -10.22
CA LEU A 138 2.95 -4.35 -8.96
C LEU A 138 1.84 -3.30 -8.91
N THR A 139 1.20 -3.23 -7.75
CA THR A 139 0.16 -2.25 -7.43
C THR A 139 0.50 -1.54 -6.13
N LEU A 140 0.58 -0.21 -6.15
CA LEU A 140 0.70 0.60 -4.94
C LEU A 140 -0.67 0.74 -4.29
N GLU A 141 -0.80 0.32 -3.04
CA GLU A 141 -1.98 0.58 -2.20
C GLU A 141 -1.66 1.70 -1.21
N LEU A 142 -2.49 2.73 -1.21
CA LEU A 142 -2.44 3.85 -0.27
C LEU A 142 -3.75 3.90 0.51
N GLY A 143 -3.67 4.03 1.83
CA GLY A 143 -4.83 4.08 2.70
C GLY A 143 -4.55 4.76 4.02
N SER A 144 -5.58 4.96 4.82
CA SER A 144 -5.45 5.44 6.20
C SER A 144 -5.43 4.26 7.17
N ASN A 145 -4.61 4.35 8.22
CA ASN A 145 -4.58 3.38 9.32
C ASN A 145 -5.61 3.68 10.43
N GLU A 146 -6.47 4.68 10.25
CA GLU A 146 -7.46 5.04 11.26
C GLU A 146 -8.54 3.96 11.41
N VAL A 147 -8.45 3.17 12.48
CA VAL A 147 -9.34 2.03 12.79
C VAL A 147 -10.78 2.45 13.11
N LEU A 148 -11.02 3.71 13.43
CA LEU A 148 -12.29 4.20 14.00
C LEU A 148 -13.22 4.92 13.03
N ARG A 149 -12.80 5.19 11.79
CA ARG A 149 -13.66 5.82 10.78
C ARG A 149 -14.24 4.76 9.86
N GLY A 150 -15.53 4.52 9.95
CA GLY A 150 -16.23 3.64 9.01
C GLY A 150 -16.04 4.10 7.56
N TYR A 151 -16.01 3.14 6.62
CA TYR A 151 -15.83 3.36 5.18
C TYR A 151 -14.58 4.14 4.81
N GLN A 152 -13.44 3.48 4.94
CA GLN A 152 -12.18 4.02 4.43
C GLN A 152 -12.02 3.65 2.96
N GLN A 153 -11.62 4.61 2.15
CA GLN A 153 -11.21 4.37 0.77
C GLN A 153 -9.71 4.06 0.72
N ARG A 154 -9.35 3.13 -0.17
CA ARG A 154 -7.95 2.85 -0.51
C ARG A 154 -7.73 3.08 -1.99
N ALA A 155 -6.68 3.82 -2.34
CA ALA A 155 -6.23 3.91 -3.71
C ALA A 155 -5.36 2.70 -4.05
N ARG A 156 -5.68 1.97 -5.13
CA ARG A 156 -4.84 0.93 -5.73
C ARG A 156 -4.38 1.40 -7.09
N ILE A 157 -3.11 1.77 -7.20
CA ILE A 157 -2.52 2.34 -8.41
C ILE A 157 -1.65 1.27 -9.08
N LYS A 158 -2.06 0.81 -10.26
CA LYS A 158 -1.24 -0.09 -11.09
C LYS A 158 -0.01 0.64 -11.56
N LEU A 159 1.18 0.10 -11.27
CA LEU A 159 2.46 0.74 -11.57
C LEU A 159 2.92 0.56 -13.02
N GLY A 160 2.20 -0.23 -13.81
CA GLY A 160 2.53 -0.46 -15.22
C GLY A 160 3.73 -1.38 -15.43
N ILE A 161 4.20 -2.05 -14.38
CA ILE A 161 5.18 -3.12 -14.51
C ILE A 161 4.43 -4.39 -14.85
N THR A 162 4.76 -4.98 -15.99
CA THR A 162 4.10 -6.16 -16.53
C THR A 162 5.15 -7.23 -16.82
N PRO A 163 4.80 -8.50 -16.98
CA PRO A 163 5.76 -9.54 -17.39
C PRO A 163 6.56 -9.16 -18.64
N ALA A 164 5.99 -8.36 -19.54
CA ALA A 164 6.64 -7.94 -20.78
C ALA A 164 7.78 -6.92 -20.58
N ASN A 165 7.73 -6.10 -19.52
CA ASN A 165 8.74 -5.06 -19.24
C ASN A 165 9.49 -5.26 -17.91
N ALA A 166 9.13 -6.26 -17.12
CA ALA A 166 9.74 -6.51 -15.81
C ALA A 166 11.26 -6.75 -15.90
N GLU A 167 11.73 -7.43 -16.96
CA GLU A 167 13.16 -7.66 -17.15
C GLU A 167 13.93 -6.35 -17.38
N GLN A 168 13.34 -5.39 -18.08
CA GLN A 168 13.94 -4.06 -18.24
C GLN A 168 14.08 -3.35 -16.88
N TRP A 169 13.07 -3.46 -16.01
CA TRP A 169 13.13 -2.91 -14.66
C TRP A 169 14.23 -3.57 -13.83
N ARG A 170 14.36 -4.91 -13.89
CA ARG A 170 15.44 -5.65 -13.22
C ARG A 170 16.82 -5.19 -13.71
N ALA A 171 16.99 -5.05 -15.02
CA ALA A 171 18.27 -4.63 -15.61
C ALA A 171 18.66 -3.20 -15.23
N THR A 172 17.69 -2.31 -14.97
CA THR A 172 17.94 -0.91 -14.55
C THR A 172 18.09 -0.74 -13.03
N ALA A 173 17.86 -1.80 -12.25
CA ALA A 173 17.88 -1.71 -10.77
C ALA A 173 19.28 -1.52 -10.17
N GLY A 174 20.35 -1.60 -10.95
CA GLY A 174 21.72 -1.38 -10.47
C GLY A 174 21.98 0.07 -10.11
N GLY A 175 22.66 0.30 -8.97
CA GLY A 175 23.19 1.62 -8.62
C GLY A 175 22.44 2.32 -7.48
N LEU A 176 22.77 3.60 -7.34
CA LEU A 176 22.34 4.45 -6.24
C LEU A 176 20.99 5.10 -6.56
N ILE A 177 20.09 5.06 -5.57
CA ILE A 177 18.81 5.74 -5.59
C ILE A 177 18.68 6.64 -4.36
N GLU A 178 18.19 7.87 -4.56
CA GLU A 178 17.97 8.83 -3.48
C GLU A 178 16.53 9.35 -3.53
N PRO A 179 15.70 9.06 -2.52
CA PRO A 179 14.39 9.67 -2.38
C PRO A 179 14.51 11.18 -2.20
N MET A 180 13.57 11.93 -2.77
CA MET A 180 13.51 13.37 -2.52
C MET A 180 12.97 13.67 -1.11
N THR A 181 13.29 14.85 -0.60
CA THR A 181 12.62 15.39 0.58
C THR A 181 11.20 15.79 0.22
N ASP A 182 10.25 15.52 1.11
CA ASP A 182 8.85 15.89 0.93
C ASP A 182 8.71 17.40 0.70
N THR A 183 7.83 17.75 -0.23
CA THR A 183 7.57 19.15 -0.58
C THR A 183 6.07 19.42 -0.58
N THR A 184 5.68 20.58 -0.09
CA THR A 184 4.27 21.02 -0.03
C THR A 184 4.12 22.35 -0.75
N ARG A 185 3.07 22.47 -1.56
CA ARG A 185 2.71 23.72 -2.24
C ARG A 185 1.19 23.94 -2.24
N ALA A 186 0.75 25.21 -2.33
CA ALA A 186 -0.65 25.52 -2.49
C ALA A 186 -1.17 25.05 -3.86
N ILE A 187 -2.40 24.55 -3.88
CA ILE A 187 -3.11 24.23 -5.13
C ILE A 187 -3.49 25.56 -5.78
N PRO A 188 -3.26 25.74 -7.10
CA PRO A 188 -3.59 26.98 -7.83
C PRO A 188 -5.06 27.35 -7.76
#